data_610fafac44e917c0f94d2bea56efefd2
#
_entry.id   610fafac44e917c0f94d2bea56efefd2
#
_cell.length_a   1.000
_cell.length_b   1.000
_cell.length_c   1.000
_cell.angle_alpha   90.00
_cell.angle_beta   90.00
_cell.angle_gamma   90.00
#
_symmetry.space_group_name_H-M   'P 1'
#
loop_
_entity.id
_entity.type
_entity.pdbx_description
1 polymer ?
#
loop_
_entity_poly.entity_id
_entity_poly.type
_entity_poly.pdbx_seq_one_letter_code
_entity_poly.pdbx_strand_id
1 'polypeptide(L)'
;MDEKNMQEILAKAEVLIEALPYIQRFNRKIIVVKYGGSAMVDEELKRHVIQDVTLLKLVGFKPIIVHGGGKEISRWVGKVGMEPVFVNGLRKTDEATMEIAEMVLNKVNKSLVKLVEELGVNAIGISLSLIHI
;
A
#
# COMPACT_ATOMS: atom_id res chain seq x y z
N MET A 1 38.09 -5.49 -14.88
CA MET A 1 36.70 -4.99 -14.72
C MET A 1 36.45 -4.12 -15.92
N ASP A 2 35.41 -4.42 -16.70
CA ASP A 2 35.11 -3.73 -17.96
C ASP A 2 34.70 -2.28 -17.68
N GLU A 3 35.16 -1.33 -18.50
CA GLU A 3 34.92 0.11 -18.35
C GLU A 3 33.41 0.44 -18.31
N LYS A 4 32.61 -0.30 -19.07
CA LYS A 4 31.14 -0.20 -19.07
C LYS A 4 30.54 -0.60 -17.73
N ASN A 5 31.04 -1.65 -17.10
CA ASN A 5 30.59 -2.09 -15.77
C ASN A 5 30.93 -1.08 -14.68
N MET A 6 32.12 -0.43 -14.80
CA MET A 6 32.50 0.64 -13.88
C MET A 6 31.58 1.86 -14.00
N GLN A 7 31.24 2.28 -15.23
CA GLN A 7 30.32 3.41 -15.44
C GLN A 7 28.92 3.13 -14.89
N GLU A 8 28.40 1.91 -15.03
CA GLU A 8 27.10 1.52 -14.46
C GLU A 8 27.13 1.55 -12.92
N ILE A 9 28.23 1.12 -12.29
CA ILE A 9 28.39 1.17 -10.84
C ILE A 9 28.46 2.61 -10.33
N LEU A 10 29.21 3.48 -11.02
CA LEU A 10 29.30 4.90 -10.67
C LEU A 10 27.94 5.60 -10.79
N ALA A 11 27.18 5.35 -11.87
CA ALA A 11 25.85 5.91 -12.04
C ALA A 11 24.89 5.51 -10.91
N LYS A 12 24.93 4.25 -10.47
CA LYS A 12 24.14 3.79 -9.31
C LYS A 12 24.55 4.48 -8.01
N ALA A 13 25.85 4.71 -7.80
CA ALA A 13 26.34 5.42 -6.63
C ALA A 13 25.92 6.92 -6.65
N GLU A 14 25.94 7.56 -7.81
CA GLU A 14 25.48 8.94 -7.97
C GLU A 14 24.00 9.10 -7.59
N VAL A 15 23.12 8.19 -8.02
CA VAL A 15 21.69 8.20 -7.64
C VAL A 15 21.51 8.12 -6.12
N LEU A 16 22.32 7.33 -5.42
CA LEU A 16 22.26 7.23 -3.95
C LEU A 16 22.74 8.52 -3.28
N ILE A 17 23.77 9.18 -3.85
CA ILE A 17 24.27 10.45 -3.34
C ILE A 17 23.24 11.57 -3.56
N GLU A 18 22.57 11.60 -4.71
CA GLU A 18 21.45 12.52 -4.96
C GLU A 18 20.28 12.34 -3.99
N ALA A 19 20.01 11.11 -3.56
CA ALA A 19 18.96 10.82 -2.60
C ALA A 19 19.30 11.28 -1.16
N LEU A 20 20.58 11.44 -0.82
CA LEU A 20 21.04 11.70 0.54
C LEU A 20 20.40 12.94 1.21
N PRO A 21 20.26 14.12 0.56
CA PRO A 21 19.59 15.26 1.18
C PRO A 21 18.13 15.00 1.52
N TYR A 22 17.44 14.22 0.69
CA TYR A 22 16.04 13.82 0.93
C TYR A 22 15.95 12.84 2.10
N ILE A 23 16.84 11.86 2.16
CA ILE A 23 16.93 10.90 3.27
C ILE A 23 17.16 11.66 4.58
N GLN A 24 18.11 12.59 4.62
CA GLN A 24 18.40 13.42 5.80
C GLN A 24 17.19 14.28 6.22
N ARG A 25 16.53 14.95 5.24
CA ARG A 25 15.39 15.83 5.48
C ARG A 25 14.19 15.09 6.06
N PHE A 26 13.93 13.88 5.59
CA PHE A 26 12.74 13.10 5.92
C PHE A 26 13.01 11.97 6.93
N ASN A 27 14.25 11.80 7.38
CA ASN A 27 14.59 10.82 8.39
C ASN A 27 13.71 11.00 9.64
N ARG A 28 13.15 9.90 10.15
CA ARG A 28 12.21 9.85 11.28
C ARG A 28 10.88 10.60 11.07
N LYS A 29 10.63 11.17 9.90
CA LYS A 29 9.34 11.80 9.59
C LYS A 29 8.29 10.74 9.27
N ILE A 30 7.05 11.04 9.65
CA ILE A 30 5.89 10.24 9.24
C ILE A 30 5.53 10.61 7.81
N ILE A 31 5.41 9.60 6.96
CA ILE A 31 4.99 9.76 5.57
C ILE A 31 3.73 8.91 5.36
N VAL A 32 2.66 9.56 4.95
CA VAL A 32 1.40 8.87 4.62
C VAL A 32 1.39 8.55 3.14
N VAL A 33 1.30 7.26 2.83
CA VAL A 33 1.22 6.73 1.47
C VAL A 33 -0.21 6.26 1.21
N LYS A 34 -0.94 6.97 0.36
CA LYS A 34 -2.27 6.54 -0.08
C LYS A 34 -2.12 5.46 -1.14
N TYR A 35 -2.62 4.27 -0.85
CA TYR A 35 -2.58 3.12 -1.74
C TYR A 35 -4.00 2.69 -2.12
N GLY A 36 -4.33 2.75 -3.41
CA GLY A 36 -5.69 2.47 -3.86
C GLY A 36 -5.85 2.45 -5.38
N GLY A 37 -7.08 2.34 -5.85
CA GLY A 37 -7.41 2.37 -7.27
C GLY A 37 -6.89 1.18 -8.07
N SER A 38 -6.29 1.44 -9.23
CA SER A 38 -5.75 0.41 -10.12
C SER A 38 -4.54 -0.32 -9.55
N ALA A 39 -3.72 0.36 -8.75
CA ALA A 39 -2.54 -0.22 -8.12
C ALA A 39 -2.84 -1.39 -7.17
N MET A 40 -4.08 -1.50 -6.68
CA MET A 40 -4.49 -2.60 -5.80
C MET A 40 -4.89 -3.88 -6.56
N VAL A 41 -5.12 -3.78 -7.86
CA VAL A 41 -5.64 -4.89 -8.70
C VAL A 41 -4.51 -5.60 -9.41
N ASP A 42 -3.43 -4.90 -9.67
CA ASP A 42 -2.23 -5.41 -10.33
C ASP A 42 -1.25 -5.94 -9.27
N GLU A 43 -0.99 -7.22 -9.28
CA GLU A 43 -0.12 -7.88 -8.30
C GLU A 43 1.36 -7.49 -8.45
N GLU A 44 1.82 -7.18 -9.66
CA GLU A 44 3.18 -6.72 -9.91
C GLU A 44 3.37 -5.29 -9.38
N LEU A 45 2.44 -4.40 -9.72
CA LEU A 45 2.45 -3.02 -9.23
C LEU A 45 2.32 -2.96 -7.71
N LYS A 46 1.51 -3.83 -7.12
CA LYS A 46 1.38 -3.98 -5.68
C LYS A 46 2.71 -4.33 -5.02
N ARG A 47 3.44 -5.29 -5.58
CA ARG A 47 4.76 -5.68 -5.06
C ARG A 47 5.76 -4.53 -5.13
N HIS A 48 5.80 -3.81 -6.25
CA HIS A 48 6.68 -2.65 -6.41
C HIS A 48 6.38 -1.56 -5.37
N VAL A 49 5.10 -1.19 -5.19
CA VAL A 49 4.71 -0.20 -4.17
C VAL A 49 5.13 -0.65 -2.76
N ILE A 50 4.96 -1.92 -2.43
CA ILE A 50 5.38 -2.44 -1.12
C ILE A 50 6.91 -2.45 -0.97
N GLN A 51 7.64 -2.76 -2.02
CA GLN A 51 9.11 -2.66 -2.03
C GLN A 51 9.58 -1.22 -1.79
N ASP A 52 8.97 -0.25 -2.49
CA ASP A 52 9.30 1.18 -2.34
C ASP A 52 9.02 1.66 -0.91
N VAL A 53 7.86 1.32 -0.35
CA VAL A 53 7.51 1.68 1.04
C VAL A 53 8.43 1.01 2.05
N THR A 54 8.82 -0.23 1.79
CA THR A 54 9.80 -0.95 2.62
C THR A 54 11.16 -0.28 2.57
N LEU A 55 11.61 0.14 1.37
CA LEU A 55 12.85 0.92 1.22
C LEU A 55 12.79 2.21 2.03
N LEU A 56 11.70 2.99 1.94
CA LEU A 56 11.50 4.19 2.75
C LEU A 56 11.65 3.91 4.25
N LYS A 57 11.09 2.79 4.72
CA LYS A 57 11.23 2.37 6.12
C LYS A 57 12.68 2.08 6.49
N LEU A 58 13.40 1.35 5.64
CA LEU A 58 14.79 0.95 5.87
C LEU A 58 15.76 2.14 5.88
N VAL A 59 15.50 3.16 5.08
CA VAL A 59 16.29 4.41 5.06
C VAL A 59 15.90 5.40 6.16
N GLY A 60 15.02 4.99 7.10
CA GLY A 60 14.75 5.73 8.33
C GLY A 60 13.46 6.53 8.37
N PHE A 61 12.59 6.46 7.36
CA PHE A 61 11.27 7.08 7.39
C PHE A 61 10.28 6.26 8.24
N LYS A 62 9.14 6.87 8.58
CA LYS A 62 8.03 6.20 9.27
C LYS A 62 6.81 6.16 8.35
N PRO A 63 6.75 5.22 7.39
CA PRO A 63 5.64 5.16 6.45
C PRO A 63 4.37 4.62 7.12
N ILE A 64 3.24 5.24 6.78
CA ILE A 64 1.90 4.78 7.09
C ILE A 64 1.18 4.56 5.77
N ILE A 65 0.79 3.33 5.47
CA ILE A 65 0.00 3.01 4.28
C ILE A 65 -1.48 3.17 4.62
N VAL A 66 -2.17 4.05 3.89
CA VAL A 66 -3.63 4.18 3.93
C VAL A 66 -4.18 3.54 2.67
N HIS A 67 -4.79 2.37 2.83
CA HIS A 67 -5.31 1.62 1.69
C HIS A 67 -6.83 1.70 1.58
N GLY A 68 -7.33 1.53 0.36
CA GLY A 68 -8.74 1.33 0.08
C GLY A 68 -9.07 -0.15 -0.19
N GLY A 69 -10.19 -0.40 -0.86
CA GLY A 69 -10.63 -1.75 -1.21
C GLY A 69 -11.92 -1.77 -2.04
N GLY A 70 -12.32 -0.64 -2.60
CA GLY A 70 -13.63 -0.49 -3.26
C GLY A 70 -13.91 -1.53 -4.35
N LYS A 71 -12.93 -1.85 -5.21
CA LYS A 71 -13.07 -2.87 -6.26
C LYS A 71 -13.22 -4.27 -5.66
N GLU A 72 -12.43 -4.58 -4.64
CA GLU A 72 -12.48 -5.88 -3.96
C GLU A 72 -13.81 -6.04 -3.20
N ILE A 73 -14.30 -4.99 -2.53
CA ILE A 73 -15.63 -4.98 -1.90
C ILE A 73 -16.71 -5.25 -2.96
N SER A 74 -16.70 -4.54 -4.09
CA SER A 74 -17.68 -4.79 -5.18
C SER A 74 -17.64 -6.22 -5.68
N ARG A 75 -16.44 -6.79 -5.83
CA ARG A 75 -16.26 -8.18 -6.24
C ARG A 75 -16.88 -9.15 -5.24
N TRP A 76 -16.70 -8.92 -3.95
CA TRP A 76 -17.25 -9.79 -2.90
C TRP A 76 -18.75 -9.62 -2.74
N VAL A 77 -19.29 -8.40 -2.81
CA VAL A 77 -20.73 -8.13 -2.84
C VAL A 77 -21.39 -8.91 -3.99
N GLY A 78 -20.82 -8.87 -5.19
CA GLY A 78 -21.31 -9.66 -6.32
C GLY A 78 -21.21 -11.18 -6.10
N LYS A 79 -20.15 -11.68 -5.43
CA LYS A 79 -19.99 -13.12 -5.13
C LYS A 79 -21.06 -13.68 -4.19
N VAL A 80 -21.58 -12.85 -3.28
CA VAL A 80 -22.69 -13.27 -2.39
C VAL A 80 -24.06 -13.01 -3.00
N GLY A 81 -24.14 -12.67 -4.29
CA GLY A 81 -25.40 -12.46 -4.99
C GLY A 81 -26.05 -11.11 -4.77
N MET A 82 -25.31 -10.14 -4.22
CA MET A 82 -25.78 -8.76 -4.03
C MET A 82 -25.26 -7.86 -5.13
N GLU A 83 -25.97 -6.76 -5.41
CA GLU A 83 -25.54 -5.76 -6.38
C GLU A 83 -24.93 -4.54 -5.65
N PRO A 84 -23.72 -4.10 -6.04
CA PRO A 84 -23.14 -2.90 -5.47
C PRO A 84 -23.87 -1.65 -5.98
N VAL A 85 -24.51 -0.89 -5.09
CA VAL A 85 -25.23 0.33 -5.42
C VAL A 85 -24.38 1.55 -5.14
N PHE A 86 -24.39 2.51 -6.08
CA PHE A 86 -23.68 3.79 -5.94
C PHE A 86 -24.64 4.96 -6.15
N VAL A 87 -24.51 6.00 -5.34
CA VAL A 87 -25.23 7.26 -5.45
C VAL A 87 -24.21 8.40 -5.46
N ASN A 88 -24.17 9.18 -6.51
CA ASN A 88 -23.20 10.28 -6.70
C ASN A 88 -21.73 9.83 -6.49
N GLY A 89 -21.38 8.62 -6.95
CA GLY A 89 -20.04 8.07 -6.80
C GLY A 89 -19.72 7.48 -5.42
N LEU A 90 -20.60 7.63 -4.45
CA LEU A 90 -20.49 7.03 -3.12
C LEU A 90 -21.25 5.71 -3.07
N ARG A 91 -20.65 4.69 -2.45
CA ARG A 91 -21.31 3.40 -2.25
C ARG A 91 -22.44 3.55 -1.24
N LYS A 92 -23.66 3.15 -1.62
CA LYS A 92 -24.73 2.92 -0.65
C LYS A 92 -24.38 1.65 0.14
N THR A 93 -24.14 1.82 1.43
CA THR A 93 -23.66 0.74 2.29
C THR A 93 -24.72 0.46 3.35
N ASP A 94 -25.49 -0.57 3.15
CA ASP A 94 -26.40 -1.12 4.14
C ASP A 94 -25.64 -2.05 5.10
N GLU A 95 -26.29 -2.59 6.12
CA GLU A 95 -25.67 -3.41 7.15
C GLU A 95 -24.96 -4.64 6.57
N ALA A 96 -25.59 -5.36 5.66
CA ALA A 96 -24.99 -6.54 5.01
C ALA A 96 -23.77 -6.16 4.14
N THR A 97 -23.85 -5.06 3.41
CA THR A 97 -22.72 -4.54 2.64
C THR A 97 -21.59 -4.08 3.56
N MET A 98 -21.91 -3.54 4.75
CA MET A 98 -20.92 -3.10 5.75
C MET A 98 -20.11 -4.28 6.28
N GLU A 99 -20.75 -5.39 6.64
CA GLU A 99 -20.06 -6.60 7.07
C GLU A 99 -19.07 -7.12 6.02
N ILE A 100 -19.51 -7.15 4.75
CA ILE A 100 -18.65 -7.53 3.63
C ILE A 100 -17.48 -6.54 3.49
N ALA A 101 -17.74 -5.25 3.59
CA ALA A 101 -16.71 -4.23 3.47
C ALA A 101 -15.65 -4.37 4.57
N GLU A 102 -16.06 -4.57 5.81
CA GLU A 102 -15.18 -4.80 6.95
C GLU A 102 -14.30 -6.04 6.75
N MET A 103 -14.91 -7.17 6.41
CA MET A 103 -14.21 -8.42 6.13
C MET A 103 -13.16 -8.23 5.01
N VAL A 104 -13.55 -7.59 3.92
CA VAL A 104 -12.69 -7.39 2.75
C VAL A 104 -11.54 -6.44 3.05
N LEU A 105 -11.80 -5.32 3.73
CA LEU A 105 -10.77 -4.36 4.11
C LEU A 105 -9.77 -4.97 5.07
N ASN A 106 -10.23 -5.77 6.04
CA ASN A 106 -9.33 -6.52 6.92
C ASN A 106 -8.47 -7.53 6.16
N LYS A 107 -9.04 -8.25 5.19
CA LYS A 107 -8.29 -9.16 4.33
C LYS A 107 -7.21 -8.42 3.54
N VAL A 108 -7.53 -7.29 2.92
CA VAL A 108 -6.56 -6.46 2.20
C VAL A 108 -5.47 -5.98 3.14
N ASN A 109 -5.84 -5.46 4.30
CA ASN A 109 -4.90 -4.99 5.33
C ASN A 109 -3.90 -6.09 5.70
N LYS A 110 -4.36 -7.28 6.06
CA LYS A 110 -3.47 -8.40 6.44
C LYS A 110 -2.62 -8.90 5.28
N SER A 111 -3.11 -8.83 4.05
CA SER A 111 -2.30 -9.19 2.88
C SER A 111 -1.14 -8.22 2.65
N LEU A 112 -1.33 -6.93 2.92
CA LEU A 112 -0.27 -5.92 2.82
C LEU A 112 0.77 -6.10 3.94
N VAL A 113 0.33 -6.34 5.17
CA VAL A 113 1.21 -6.66 6.30
C VAL A 113 2.12 -7.84 5.95
N LYS A 114 1.54 -8.93 5.47
CA LYS A 114 2.29 -10.13 5.07
C LYS A 114 3.37 -9.81 4.02
N LEU A 115 3.03 -9.03 2.98
CA LEU A 115 4.00 -8.65 1.94
C LEU A 115 5.16 -7.81 2.49
N VAL A 116 4.91 -6.91 3.45
CA VAL A 116 5.98 -6.13 4.10
C VAL A 116 6.85 -7.04 4.95
N GLU A 117 6.27 -7.99 5.68
CA GLU A 117 6.99 -8.95 6.52
C GLU A 117 7.84 -9.90 5.69
N GLU A 118 7.39 -10.32 4.52
CA GLU A 118 8.18 -11.11 3.55
C GLU A 118 9.46 -10.38 3.09
N LEU A 119 9.47 -9.05 3.16
CA LEU A 119 10.65 -8.20 2.89
C LEU A 119 11.51 -7.93 4.14
N GLY A 120 11.24 -8.62 5.26
CA GLY A 120 12.03 -8.53 6.48
C GLY A 120 11.76 -7.31 7.36
N VAL A 121 10.64 -6.61 7.16
CA VAL A 121 10.24 -5.44 7.95
C VAL A 121 8.97 -5.74 8.73
N ASN A 122 8.98 -5.48 10.04
CA ASN A 122 7.79 -5.63 10.88
C ASN A 122 6.73 -4.57 10.51
N ALA A 123 5.49 -5.00 10.37
CA ALA A 123 4.35 -4.16 10.08
C ALA A 123 3.15 -4.47 10.98
N ILE A 124 2.34 -3.47 11.28
CA ILE A 124 1.11 -3.62 12.04
C ILE A 124 -0.04 -3.13 11.18
N GLY A 125 -1.03 -4.00 10.98
CA GLY A 125 -2.27 -3.64 10.31
C GLY A 125 -3.32 -3.19 11.31
N ILE A 126 -3.79 -1.96 11.16
CA ILE A 126 -4.85 -1.36 11.98
C ILE A 126 -6.09 -1.21 11.11
N SER A 127 -7.23 -1.63 11.62
CA SER A 127 -8.54 -1.37 11.02
C SER A 127 -9.18 -0.17 11.68
N LEU A 128 -9.71 0.75 10.88
CA LEU A 128 -10.59 1.79 11.38
C LEU A 128 -11.96 1.15 11.67
N SER A 129 -12.50 1.37 12.85
CA SER A 129 -13.88 0.97 13.14
C SER A 129 -14.82 1.84 12.32
N LEU A 130 -15.59 1.21 11.44
CA LEU A 130 -16.58 1.91 10.59
C LEU A 130 -17.93 2.07 11.30
N ILE A 131 -18.04 1.59 12.54
CA ILE A 131 -19.31 1.50 13.28
C ILE A 131 -19.71 2.82 13.95
N HIS A 132 -18.82 3.80 14.02
CA HIS A 132 -19.04 5.05 14.75
C HIS A 132 -18.83 6.33 13.92
N ILE A 133 -19.20 6.31 12.66
CA ILE A 133 -19.27 7.53 11.86
C ILE A 133 -20.73 7.88 11.63
#